data_b98a13d11978c6c1881f80dd6eba7492
#
_entry.id   b98a13d11978c6c1881f80dd6eba7492
#
_cell.length_a   1.000
_cell.length_b   1.000
_cell.length_c   1.000
_cell.angle_alpha   90.00
_cell.angle_beta   90.00
_cell.angle_gamma   90.00
#
_symmetry.space_group_name_H-M   'P 1'
#
loop_
_entity.id
_entity.type
_entity.pdbx_description
1 polymer ?
#
loop_
_entity_poly.entity_id
_entity_poly.type
_entity_poly.pdbx_seq_one_letter_code
_entity_poly.pdbx_strand_id
1 'polypeptide(L)'
;IDLIFPHHENEIAQSRCANDTKVFANFWLHNAFITMSNEKMAKSQGNILKIKDFRNKISGQVLRLALMSAHYKQPLDWNDKLLEDCQNTINKWYNVYVDNNDILNISHEVLKPLYDDLNTPGYIANLHHLYEKAQKGNDNDKAIFVSACQFVGLLNQNKDEWLSFKISKAS
;
A
#
# COMPACT_ATOMS: atom_id res chain seq x y z
N ILE A 1 -7.11 -9.18 -15.41
CA ILE A 1 -7.44 -10.26 -16.34
C ILE A 1 -8.35 -9.75 -17.44
N ASP A 2 -9.41 -9.01 -17.14
CA ASP A 2 -10.38 -8.48 -18.13
C ASP A 2 -9.76 -7.56 -19.20
N LEU A 3 -8.60 -7.00 -18.96
CA LEU A 3 -7.90 -6.12 -19.89
C LEU A 3 -6.94 -6.87 -20.82
N ILE A 4 -6.61 -8.13 -20.56
CA ILE A 4 -5.69 -8.91 -21.40
C ILE A 4 -6.27 -9.01 -22.80
N PHE A 5 -7.52 -9.42 -22.90
CA PHE A 5 -8.26 -9.50 -24.15
C PHE A 5 -9.65 -8.85 -23.99
N PRO A 6 -10.07 -8.02 -24.95
CA PRO A 6 -9.37 -7.65 -26.20
C PRO A 6 -8.44 -6.44 -26.08
N HIS A 7 -8.41 -5.72 -24.94
CA HIS A 7 -7.78 -4.40 -24.83
C HIS A 7 -6.26 -4.45 -25.06
N HIS A 8 -5.52 -5.21 -24.24
CA HIS A 8 -4.05 -5.27 -24.36
C HIS A 8 -3.59 -5.85 -25.69
N GLU A 9 -4.32 -6.83 -26.24
CA GLU A 9 -4.01 -7.37 -27.58
C GLU A 9 -4.15 -6.30 -28.66
N ASN A 10 -5.17 -5.45 -28.58
CA ASN A 10 -5.35 -4.33 -29.50
C ASN A 10 -4.25 -3.27 -29.32
N GLU A 11 -3.87 -2.93 -28.08
CA GLU A 11 -2.76 -2.01 -27.81
C GLU A 11 -1.43 -2.52 -28.36
N ILE A 12 -1.16 -3.82 -28.20
CA ILE A 12 0.02 -4.48 -28.77
C ILE A 12 0.02 -4.35 -30.29
N ALA A 13 -1.10 -4.70 -30.94
CA ALA A 13 -1.21 -4.65 -32.39
C ALA A 13 -1.02 -3.23 -32.93
N GLN A 14 -1.71 -2.24 -32.36
CA GLN A 14 -1.61 -0.83 -32.76
C GLN A 14 -0.19 -0.29 -32.58
N SER A 15 0.41 -0.51 -31.41
CA SER A 15 1.74 0.01 -31.13
C SER A 15 2.82 -0.63 -32.00
N ARG A 16 2.75 -1.94 -32.22
CA ARG A 16 3.70 -2.64 -33.08
C ARG A 16 3.60 -2.19 -34.53
N CYS A 17 2.40 -2.00 -35.05
CA CYS A 17 2.19 -1.50 -36.42
C CYS A 17 2.65 -0.04 -36.56
N ALA A 18 2.36 0.81 -35.57
CA ALA A 18 2.71 2.23 -35.63
C ALA A 18 4.22 2.48 -35.54
N ASN A 19 4.93 1.65 -34.74
CA ASN A 19 6.36 1.86 -34.46
C ASN A 19 7.29 0.86 -35.16
N ASP A 20 6.76 -0.03 -36.00
CA ASP A 20 7.48 -1.11 -36.67
C ASP A 20 8.38 -1.92 -35.71
N THR A 21 7.82 -2.27 -34.53
CA THR A 21 8.54 -2.99 -33.48
C THR A 21 8.01 -4.40 -33.31
N LYS A 22 8.90 -5.34 -32.97
CA LYS A 22 8.50 -6.72 -32.68
C LYS A 22 8.00 -6.90 -31.25
N VAL A 23 8.45 -6.04 -30.32
CA VAL A 23 8.17 -6.13 -28.89
C VAL A 23 7.50 -4.85 -28.41
N PHE A 24 6.34 -4.97 -27.76
CA PHE A 24 5.63 -3.84 -27.13
C PHE A 24 6.14 -3.57 -25.72
N ALA A 25 6.27 -4.61 -24.90
CA ALA A 25 6.78 -4.54 -23.54
C ALA A 25 7.54 -5.81 -23.17
N ASN A 26 8.65 -5.66 -22.43
CA ASN A 26 9.44 -6.80 -21.96
C ASN A 26 8.81 -7.47 -20.72
N PHE A 27 8.06 -6.70 -19.93
CA PHE A 27 7.41 -7.18 -18.69
C PHE A 27 5.94 -6.76 -18.69
N TRP A 28 5.08 -7.67 -18.25
CA TRP A 28 3.64 -7.48 -18.15
C TRP A 28 3.18 -7.70 -16.73
N LEU A 29 2.58 -6.69 -16.13
CA LEU A 29 1.93 -6.80 -14.84
C LEU A 29 0.43 -6.56 -15.00
N HIS A 30 -0.37 -7.49 -14.48
CA HIS A 30 -1.82 -7.40 -14.51
C HIS A 30 -2.34 -7.34 -13.07
N ASN A 31 -2.91 -6.20 -12.71
CA ASN A 31 -3.56 -6.04 -11.42
C ASN A 31 -4.95 -6.71 -11.43
N ALA A 32 -5.36 -7.22 -10.27
CA ALA A 32 -6.78 -7.44 -10.01
C ALA A 32 -7.50 -6.09 -9.82
N PHE A 33 -8.79 -6.15 -9.61
CA PHE A 33 -9.62 -4.96 -9.44
C PHE A 33 -10.01 -4.74 -7.97
N ILE A 34 -10.45 -3.52 -7.69
CA ILE A 34 -11.01 -3.16 -6.38
C ILE A 34 -12.51 -3.37 -6.45
N THR A 35 -13.07 -4.06 -5.45
CA THR A 35 -14.51 -4.21 -5.24
C THR A 35 -14.96 -3.26 -4.13
N MET A 36 -16.26 -2.96 -4.09
CA MET A 36 -16.90 -2.27 -2.99
C MET A 36 -18.04 -3.15 -2.47
N SER A 37 -17.96 -3.54 -1.20
CA SER A 37 -18.96 -4.45 -0.61
C SER A 37 -19.16 -5.71 -1.47
N ASN A 38 -18.07 -6.27 -1.96
CA ASN A 38 -18.02 -7.42 -2.88
C ASN A 38 -18.61 -7.17 -4.29
N GLU A 39 -18.96 -5.95 -4.64
CA GLU A 39 -19.42 -5.60 -5.98
C GLU A 39 -18.31 -4.89 -6.79
N LYS A 40 -18.23 -5.19 -8.08
CA LYS A 40 -17.26 -4.55 -8.99
C LYS A 40 -17.59 -3.06 -9.12
N MET A 41 -16.60 -2.18 -8.94
CA MET A 41 -16.78 -0.76 -9.23
C MET A 41 -17.09 -0.55 -10.72
N ALA A 42 -18.21 0.10 -11.02
CA ALA A 42 -18.61 0.42 -12.39
C ALA A 42 -19.24 1.81 -12.48
N LYS A 43 -18.94 2.53 -13.57
CA LYS A 43 -19.53 3.87 -13.82
C LYS A 43 -21.04 3.83 -13.87
N SER A 44 -21.60 2.75 -14.42
CA SER A 44 -23.05 2.53 -14.52
C SER A 44 -23.76 2.36 -13.19
N GLN A 45 -23.03 1.97 -12.13
CA GLN A 45 -23.55 1.79 -10.77
C GLN A 45 -23.33 3.02 -9.88
N GLY A 46 -22.60 4.02 -10.36
CA GLY A 46 -22.32 5.24 -9.60
C GLY A 46 -21.42 5.04 -8.37
N ASN A 47 -20.83 3.85 -8.19
CA ASN A 47 -20.06 3.45 -7.01
C ASN A 47 -18.54 3.68 -7.17
N ILE A 48 -18.12 4.56 -8.10
CA ILE A 48 -16.70 4.86 -8.30
C ILE A 48 -16.21 5.81 -7.22
N LEU A 49 -15.27 5.32 -6.41
CA LEU A 49 -14.52 6.14 -5.48
C LEU A 49 -13.30 6.77 -6.17
N LYS A 50 -13.16 8.08 -6.02
CA LYS A 50 -11.97 8.79 -6.51
C LYS A 50 -11.04 9.07 -5.34
N ILE A 51 -9.74 8.92 -5.53
CA ILE A 51 -8.72 9.22 -4.49
C ILE A 51 -8.90 10.64 -3.93
N LYS A 52 -9.31 11.60 -4.77
CA LYS A 52 -9.57 12.97 -4.33
C LYS A 52 -10.66 13.09 -3.26
N ASP A 53 -11.60 12.14 -3.22
CA ASP A 53 -12.72 12.16 -2.28
C ASP A 53 -12.27 11.78 -0.85
N PHE A 54 -11.09 11.12 -0.76
CA PHE A 54 -10.44 10.75 0.49
C PHE A 54 -9.39 11.75 0.96
N ARG A 55 -8.88 12.61 0.06
CA ARG A 55 -7.69 13.46 0.29
C ARG A 55 -7.73 14.26 1.59
N ASN A 56 -8.92 14.74 1.98
CA ASN A 56 -9.12 15.54 3.20
C ASN A 56 -9.76 14.76 4.36
N LYS A 57 -10.10 13.49 4.15
CA LYS A 57 -10.80 12.66 5.12
C LYS A 57 -9.90 11.60 5.76
N ILE A 58 -8.96 11.06 5.00
CA ILE A 58 -8.13 9.93 5.41
C ILE A 58 -6.67 10.24 5.05
N SER A 59 -5.74 9.84 5.91
CA SER A 59 -4.33 10.01 5.64
C SER A 59 -3.89 9.16 4.44
N GLY A 60 -2.97 9.68 3.62
CA GLY A 60 -2.37 8.92 2.52
C GLY A 60 -1.68 7.65 2.96
N GLN A 61 -1.13 7.60 4.18
CA GLN A 61 -0.50 6.39 4.74
C GLN A 61 -1.54 5.30 5.01
N VAL A 62 -2.74 5.66 5.46
CA VAL A 62 -3.85 4.71 5.69
C VAL A 62 -4.33 4.13 4.36
N LEU A 63 -4.52 4.99 3.34
CA LEU A 63 -4.90 4.55 2.00
C LEU A 63 -3.83 3.62 1.40
N ARG A 64 -2.55 3.94 1.60
CA ARG A 64 -1.42 3.11 1.15
C ARG A 64 -1.43 1.75 1.83
N LEU A 65 -1.57 1.70 3.15
CA LEU A 65 -1.63 0.44 3.90
C LEU A 65 -2.82 -0.41 3.46
N ALA A 66 -3.99 0.20 3.24
CA ALA A 66 -5.17 -0.48 2.73
C ALA A 66 -4.93 -1.10 1.34
N LEU A 67 -4.30 -0.38 0.42
CA LEU A 67 -3.95 -0.92 -0.91
C LEU A 67 -2.92 -2.05 -0.83
N MET A 68 -1.99 -1.99 0.12
CA MET A 68 -0.96 -3.01 0.33
C MET A 68 -1.47 -4.27 1.06
N SER A 69 -2.66 -4.21 1.66
CA SER A 69 -3.22 -5.33 2.46
C SER A 69 -3.61 -6.53 1.62
N ALA A 70 -3.82 -6.35 0.31
CA ALA A 70 -4.01 -7.45 -0.64
C ALA A 70 -2.83 -7.51 -1.62
N HIS A 71 -2.53 -8.73 -2.09
CA HIS A 71 -1.59 -8.91 -3.19
C HIS A 71 -2.17 -8.29 -4.46
N TYR A 72 -1.36 -7.61 -5.29
CA TYR A 72 -1.84 -6.88 -6.46
C TYR A 72 -2.60 -7.75 -7.48
N LYS A 73 -2.38 -9.08 -7.47
CA LYS A 73 -3.10 -10.06 -8.29
C LYS A 73 -4.43 -10.53 -7.69
N GLN A 74 -4.74 -10.13 -6.47
CA GLN A 74 -5.98 -10.52 -5.77
C GLN A 74 -6.94 -9.34 -5.70
N PRO A 75 -8.25 -9.57 -5.83
CA PRO A 75 -9.24 -8.54 -5.59
C PRO A 75 -9.10 -7.96 -4.19
N LEU A 76 -9.23 -6.64 -4.08
CA LEU A 76 -9.28 -5.93 -2.80
C LEU A 76 -10.69 -5.40 -2.57
N ASP A 77 -11.35 -5.86 -1.52
CA ASP A 77 -12.64 -5.31 -1.12
C ASP A 77 -12.45 -4.03 -0.29
N TRP A 78 -12.78 -2.90 -0.92
CA TRP A 78 -12.65 -1.59 -0.31
C TRP A 78 -13.89 -1.26 0.49
N ASN A 79 -13.74 -1.17 1.80
CA ASN A 79 -14.82 -0.87 2.72
C ASN A 79 -14.33 -0.03 3.91
N ASP A 80 -15.26 0.55 4.67
CA ASP A 80 -14.94 1.43 5.80
C ASP A 80 -14.21 0.68 6.91
N LYS A 81 -14.50 -0.61 7.11
CA LYS A 81 -13.82 -1.43 8.11
C LYS A 81 -12.34 -1.60 7.79
N LEU A 82 -11.99 -1.86 6.53
CA LEU A 82 -10.59 -1.93 6.09
C LEU A 82 -9.84 -0.65 6.41
N LEU A 83 -10.46 0.51 6.14
CA LEU A 83 -9.85 1.81 6.40
C LEU A 83 -9.68 2.07 7.90
N GLU A 84 -10.67 1.71 8.70
CA GLU A 84 -10.62 1.80 10.17
C GLU A 84 -9.51 0.90 10.74
N ASP A 85 -9.41 -0.35 10.30
CA ASP A 85 -8.39 -1.30 10.73
C ASP A 85 -6.98 -0.80 10.37
N CYS A 86 -6.81 -0.24 9.16
CA CYS A 86 -5.54 0.36 8.73
C CYS A 86 -5.21 1.62 9.56
N GLN A 87 -6.20 2.49 9.83
CA GLN A 87 -6.02 3.67 10.69
C GLN A 87 -5.57 3.26 12.10
N ASN A 88 -6.23 2.25 12.68
CA ASN A 88 -5.89 1.73 14.00
C ASN A 88 -4.49 1.11 14.02
N THR A 89 -4.10 0.43 12.96
CA THR A 89 -2.75 -0.14 12.81
C THR A 89 -1.70 0.96 12.78
N ILE A 90 -1.86 1.98 11.94
CA ILE A 90 -0.92 3.11 11.87
C ILE A 90 -0.85 3.83 13.23
N ASN A 91 -1.99 4.06 13.90
CA ASN A 91 -2.03 4.66 15.24
C ASN A 91 -1.20 3.86 16.26
N LYS A 92 -1.32 2.53 16.26
CA LYS A 92 -0.53 1.65 17.12
C LYS A 92 0.95 1.74 16.80
N TRP A 93 1.32 1.78 15.54
CA TRP A 93 2.71 1.83 15.08
C TRP A 93 3.40 3.14 15.49
N TYR A 94 2.69 4.27 15.50
CA TYR A 94 3.22 5.53 16.00
C TYR A 94 3.52 5.54 17.52
N ASN A 95 3.03 4.56 18.30
CA ASN A 95 3.40 4.47 19.71
C ASN A 95 4.87 4.09 19.94
N VAL A 96 5.48 3.39 19.00
CA VAL A 96 6.90 2.99 19.02
C VAL A 96 7.76 3.81 18.05
N TYR A 97 7.18 4.85 17.45
CA TYR A 97 7.89 5.73 16.53
C TYR A 97 9.06 6.43 17.24
N VAL A 98 10.20 6.44 16.58
CA VAL A 98 11.38 7.22 16.94
C VAL A 98 11.81 8.01 15.70
N ASP A 99 12.28 9.23 15.90
CA ASP A 99 12.87 9.99 14.79
C ASP A 99 14.14 9.28 14.36
N ASN A 100 14.17 8.94 13.09
CA ASN A 100 15.30 8.25 12.47
C ASN A 100 15.80 9.08 11.30
N ASN A 101 16.97 9.69 11.44
CA ASN A 101 17.58 10.49 10.37
C ASN A 101 18.27 9.63 9.32
N ASP A 102 18.58 8.38 9.67
CA ASP A 102 19.24 7.43 8.77
C ASP A 102 18.33 6.22 8.53
N ILE A 103 18.04 5.93 7.29
CA ILE A 103 17.37 4.67 6.92
C ILE A 103 18.34 3.54 7.24
N LEU A 104 18.05 2.81 8.32
CA LEU A 104 18.84 1.66 8.72
C LEU A 104 18.76 0.56 7.67
N ASN A 105 19.82 -0.24 7.60
CA ASN A 105 19.89 -1.37 6.68
C ASN A 105 18.83 -2.41 7.06
N ILE A 106 17.78 -2.50 6.26
CA ILE A 106 16.69 -3.46 6.48
C ILE A 106 17.20 -4.84 6.05
N SER A 107 17.07 -5.83 6.92
CA SER A 107 17.55 -7.17 6.61
C SER A 107 16.83 -7.78 5.40
N HIS A 108 17.54 -8.62 4.65
CA HIS A 108 17.00 -9.34 3.50
C HIS A 108 15.75 -10.16 3.87
N GLU A 109 15.71 -10.75 5.06
CA GLU A 109 14.57 -11.53 5.53
C GLU A 109 13.29 -10.69 5.62
N VAL A 110 13.40 -9.44 6.05
CA VAL A 110 12.25 -8.52 6.11
C VAL A 110 11.77 -8.17 4.69
N LEU A 111 12.69 -7.97 3.75
CA LEU A 111 12.39 -7.60 2.36
C LEU A 111 11.98 -8.80 1.49
N LYS A 112 12.27 -10.03 1.91
CA LYS A 112 12.06 -11.26 1.13
C LYS A 112 10.67 -11.36 0.48
N PRO A 113 9.54 -11.03 1.15
CA PRO A 113 8.24 -11.07 0.50
C PRO A 113 8.11 -10.12 -0.69
N LEU A 114 8.81 -8.98 -0.69
CA LEU A 114 8.78 -8.04 -1.81
C LEU A 114 9.52 -8.56 -3.04
N TYR A 115 10.50 -9.45 -2.85
CA TYR A 115 11.19 -10.15 -3.95
C TYR A 115 10.39 -11.33 -4.50
N ASP A 116 9.37 -11.77 -3.78
CA ASP A 116 8.45 -12.82 -4.20
C ASP A 116 7.17 -12.19 -4.77
N ASP A 117 7.26 -11.75 -6.01
CA ASP A 117 6.16 -11.17 -6.80
C ASP A 117 5.43 -10.01 -6.07
N LEU A 118 6.18 -9.15 -5.38
CA LEU A 118 5.63 -8.00 -4.63
C LEU A 118 4.56 -8.41 -3.60
N ASN A 119 4.82 -9.47 -2.84
CA ASN A 119 3.92 -9.96 -1.79
C ASN A 119 3.85 -8.96 -0.62
N THR A 120 3.10 -7.86 -0.83
CA THR A 120 2.91 -6.81 0.17
C THR A 120 2.20 -7.30 1.44
N PRO A 121 1.21 -8.21 1.41
CA PRO A 121 0.66 -8.80 2.63
C PRO A 121 1.70 -9.51 3.48
N GLY A 122 2.60 -10.27 2.84
CA GLY A 122 3.71 -10.93 3.52
C GLY A 122 4.69 -9.92 4.15
N TYR A 123 4.95 -8.82 3.46
CA TYR A 123 5.76 -7.73 4.01
C TYR A 123 5.09 -7.06 5.21
N ILE A 124 3.79 -6.81 5.16
CA ILE A 124 3.02 -6.25 6.29
C ILE A 124 3.07 -7.21 7.49
N ALA A 125 3.01 -8.52 7.28
CA ALA A 125 3.21 -9.49 8.36
C ALA A 125 4.58 -9.35 9.02
N ASN A 126 5.65 -9.14 8.23
CA ASN A 126 6.99 -8.86 8.77
C ASN A 126 7.04 -7.54 9.54
N LEU A 127 6.31 -6.49 9.10
CA LEU A 127 6.19 -5.24 9.87
C LEU A 127 5.51 -5.46 11.22
N HIS A 128 4.48 -6.30 11.30
CA HIS A 128 3.85 -6.65 12.58
C HIS A 128 4.83 -7.36 13.51
N HIS A 129 5.63 -8.29 13.02
CA HIS A 129 6.67 -8.95 13.83
C HIS A 129 7.75 -7.96 14.33
N LEU A 130 8.18 -7.03 13.46
CA LEU A 130 9.12 -5.98 13.88
C LEU A 130 8.49 -5.04 14.93
N TYR A 131 7.21 -4.71 14.78
CA TYR A 131 6.47 -3.92 15.76
C TYR A 131 6.43 -4.61 17.13
N GLU A 132 6.14 -5.91 17.20
CA GLU A 132 6.15 -6.68 18.46
C GLU A 132 7.53 -6.65 19.13
N LYS A 133 8.61 -6.72 18.35
CA LYS A 133 9.98 -6.56 18.86
C LYS A 133 10.23 -5.15 19.37
N ALA A 134 9.83 -4.13 18.60
CA ALA A 134 10.00 -2.72 18.95
C ALA A 134 9.26 -2.32 20.23
N GLN A 135 8.10 -2.95 20.53
CA GLN A 135 7.37 -2.72 21.78
C GLN A 135 8.13 -3.16 23.03
N LYS A 136 8.92 -4.21 22.93
CA LYS A 136 9.65 -4.84 24.04
C LYS A 136 11.15 -4.53 24.00
N GLY A 137 11.62 -4.01 22.87
CA GLY A 137 13.02 -3.82 22.56
C GLY A 137 13.54 -2.42 22.91
N ASN A 138 14.77 -2.19 22.51
CA ASN A 138 15.48 -0.94 22.66
C ASN A 138 15.22 0.02 21.48
N ASP A 139 15.85 1.18 21.49
CA ASP A 139 15.66 2.18 20.43
C ASP A 139 16.18 1.72 19.05
N ASN A 140 17.14 0.80 19.00
CA ASN A 140 17.57 0.21 17.73
C ASN A 140 16.47 -0.66 17.10
N ASP A 141 15.73 -1.45 17.90
CA ASP A 141 14.60 -2.26 17.38
C ASP A 141 13.48 -1.36 16.85
N LYS A 142 13.22 -0.24 17.54
CA LYS A 142 12.25 0.79 17.08
C LYS A 142 12.72 1.44 15.78
N ALA A 143 13.99 1.81 15.68
CA ALA A 143 14.57 2.43 14.50
C ALA A 143 14.53 1.49 13.28
N ILE A 144 14.82 0.19 13.46
CA ILE A 144 14.69 -0.82 12.41
C ILE A 144 13.22 -0.92 11.94
N PHE A 145 12.27 -0.97 12.86
CA PHE A 145 10.86 -1.01 12.54
C PHE A 145 10.41 0.23 11.75
N VAL A 146 10.78 1.43 12.23
CA VAL A 146 10.45 2.70 11.53
C VAL A 146 11.05 2.73 10.14
N SER A 147 12.33 2.35 9.99
CA SER A 147 12.99 2.27 8.68
C SER A 147 12.27 1.31 7.71
N ALA A 148 11.84 0.14 8.21
CA ALA A 148 11.08 -0.82 7.41
C ALA A 148 9.71 -0.25 6.99
N CYS A 149 9.02 0.49 7.85
CA CYS A 149 7.79 1.19 7.51
C CYS A 149 8.03 2.27 6.45
N GLN A 150 9.06 3.09 6.63
CA GLN A 150 9.42 4.17 5.71
C GLN A 150 9.83 3.67 4.33
N PHE A 151 10.46 2.50 4.25
CA PHE A 151 10.81 1.86 2.98
C PHE A 151 9.62 1.69 2.04
N VAL A 152 8.45 1.43 2.59
CA VAL A 152 7.19 1.29 1.81
C VAL A 152 6.29 2.53 1.91
N GLY A 153 6.81 3.65 2.38
CA GLY A 153 6.10 4.92 2.44
C GLY A 153 5.07 5.02 3.57
N LEU A 154 5.29 4.30 4.68
CA LEU A 154 4.53 4.40 5.92
C LEU A 154 5.38 5.10 7.00
N LEU A 155 4.74 5.71 8.00
CA LEU A 155 5.41 6.45 9.09
C LEU A 155 6.36 7.56 8.60
N ASN A 156 6.02 8.24 7.49
CA ASN A 156 6.84 9.29 6.88
C ASN A 156 6.68 10.68 7.51
N GLN A 157 5.73 10.83 8.42
CA GLN A 157 5.52 12.05 9.20
C GLN A 157 6.09 11.84 10.59
N ASN A 158 6.51 12.90 11.26
CA ASN A 158 6.83 12.79 12.67
C ASN A 158 5.55 12.56 13.52
N LYS A 159 5.72 12.14 14.76
CA LYS A 159 4.59 11.78 15.63
C LYS A 159 3.65 12.95 15.91
N ASP A 160 4.18 14.14 16.04
CA ASP A 160 3.39 15.34 16.34
C ASP A 160 2.54 15.77 15.12
N GLU A 161 3.09 15.68 13.93
CA GLU A 161 2.35 15.90 12.67
C GLU A 161 1.22 14.89 12.51
N TRP A 162 1.48 13.61 12.83
CA TRP A 162 0.44 12.58 12.80
C TRP A 162 -0.69 12.84 13.79
N LEU A 163 -0.36 13.24 15.01
CA LEU A 163 -1.34 13.58 16.05
C LEU A 163 -2.13 14.82 15.70
N SER A 164 -1.50 15.87 15.13
CA SER A 164 -2.16 17.09 14.68
C SER A 164 -3.19 16.83 13.60
N PHE A 165 -2.84 15.96 12.63
CA PHE A 165 -3.75 15.54 11.58
C PHE A 165 -4.99 14.82 12.13
N LYS A 166 -4.83 14.08 13.22
CA LYS A 166 -5.90 13.36 13.90
C LYS A 166 -6.87 14.32 14.62
N ILE A 167 -6.33 15.34 15.29
CA ILE A 167 -7.12 16.33 16.02
C ILE A 167 -7.94 17.20 15.07
N SER A 168 -7.36 17.65 13.96
CA SER A 168 -8.05 18.48 12.97
C SER A 168 -9.24 17.80 12.28
N LYS A 169 -9.40 16.48 12.46
CA LYS A 169 -10.52 15.69 11.90
C LYS A 169 -11.57 15.28 12.92
N ALA A 170 -11.27 15.43 14.21
CA ALA A 170 -12.23 15.15 15.30
C ALA A 170 -13.07 16.38 15.68
N SER A 171 -12.76 17.55 15.11
CA SER A 171 -13.50 18.81 15.20
C SER A 171 -14.27 19.07 13.91
#